data_dc11ef20c35942602be68755e87b8144
#
_entry.id   dc11ef20c35942602be68755e87b8144
#
_cell.length_a   1.000
_cell.length_b   1.000
_cell.length_c   1.000
_cell.angle_alpha   90.00
_cell.angle_beta   90.00
_cell.angle_gamma   90.00
#
_symmetry.space_group_name_H-M   'P 1'
#
loop_
_entity.id
_entity.type
_entity.pdbx_description
1 polymer ?
#
loop_
_entity_poly.entity_id
_entity_poly.type
_entity_poly.pdbx_seq_one_letter_code
_entity_poly.pdbx_strand_id
1 'polypeptide(L)'
;MTRRAPLLAVLMLVLSTGTPSARADTASASEQQVLLERLRERQQEEHARWRRFGDVEVDWKSWKPFDTHPYVWIAPWRRAVTRPTSIGGISWPSPPDSDPKGSIPDRALAVNCKDMTINRKRAGSNWGDWRVPSVGTPAETLLLEACTSLSS
;
A
#
# COMPACT_ATOMS: atom_id res chain seq x y z
N MET A 1 -36.68 75.13 37.53
CA MET A 1 -35.60 74.58 36.65
C MET A 1 -34.95 73.46 37.41
N THR A 2 -35.38 72.21 37.17
CA THR A 2 -34.93 71.01 37.91
C THR A 2 -34.30 70.03 36.87
N ARG A 3 -33.01 69.91 36.97
CA ARG A 3 -32.20 68.92 36.14
C ARG A 3 -32.29 67.56 36.83
N ARG A 4 -32.89 66.60 36.16
CA ARG A 4 -32.81 65.16 36.51
C ARG A 4 -31.62 64.56 35.85
N ALA A 5 -30.71 63.90 36.61
CA ALA A 5 -29.63 63.07 36.12
C ALA A 5 -30.14 61.64 35.86
N PRO A 6 -29.67 60.95 34.76
CA PRO A 6 -30.00 59.56 34.64
C PRO A 6 -28.99 58.69 35.33
N LEU A 7 -29.48 57.68 36.06
CA LEU A 7 -28.73 56.56 36.63
C LEU A 7 -28.27 55.63 35.51
N LEU A 8 -26.95 55.50 35.32
CA LEU A 8 -26.32 54.49 34.49
C LEU A 8 -26.23 53.17 35.29
N ALA A 9 -27.06 52.20 34.91
CA ALA A 9 -26.96 50.83 35.41
C ALA A 9 -25.81 50.14 34.64
N VAL A 10 -24.70 49.88 35.33
CA VAL A 10 -23.58 49.08 34.80
C VAL A 10 -23.95 47.61 34.95
N LEU A 11 -24.30 46.99 33.82
CA LEU A 11 -24.54 45.55 33.71
C LEU A 11 -23.17 44.84 33.63
N MET A 12 -22.70 44.28 34.77
CA MET A 12 -21.52 43.43 34.80
C MET A 12 -21.85 42.07 34.14
N LEU A 13 -21.44 41.91 32.88
CA LEU A 13 -21.45 40.62 32.18
C LEU A 13 -20.28 39.78 32.69
N VAL A 14 -20.56 38.82 33.59
CA VAL A 14 -19.58 37.83 33.99
C VAL A 14 -19.39 36.85 32.83
N LEU A 15 -18.37 37.07 32.01
CA LEU A 15 -17.89 36.12 31.02
C LEU A 15 -17.22 34.96 31.77
N SER A 16 -17.97 33.90 32.01
CA SER A 16 -17.43 32.61 32.42
C SER A 16 -16.58 32.08 31.27
N THR A 17 -15.29 32.40 31.27
CA THR A 17 -14.30 31.73 30.40
C THR A 17 -14.13 30.33 30.95
N GLY A 18 -14.96 29.40 30.42
CA GLY A 18 -14.72 27.97 30.56
C GLY A 18 -13.40 27.66 29.92
N THR A 19 -12.35 27.41 30.69
CA THR A 19 -11.08 26.90 30.20
C THR A 19 -11.34 25.56 29.55
N PRO A 20 -11.08 25.39 28.21
CA PRO A 20 -11.16 24.07 27.59
C PRO A 20 -10.18 23.16 28.31
N SER A 21 -10.68 22.01 28.74
CA SER A 21 -9.91 21.04 29.51
C SER A 21 -8.75 20.54 28.64
N ALA A 22 -7.55 21.03 28.89
CA ALA A 22 -6.30 20.65 28.22
C ALA A 22 -5.97 19.13 28.29
N ARG A 23 -6.74 18.39 29.07
CA ARG A 23 -6.62 16.94 29.22
C ARG A 23 -7.25 16.14 28.06
N ALA A 24 -8.29 16.66 27.40
CA ALA A 24 -8.93 15.97 26.27
C ALA A 24 -8.06 16.02 25.01
N ASP A 25 -7.35 17.12 24.79
CA ASP A 25 -6.51 17.32 23.60
C ASP A 25 -5.23 16.47 23.63
N THR A 26 -4.64 16.22 24.80
CA THR A 26 -3.43 15.38 24.93
C THR A 26 -3.72 13.90 24.73
N ALA A 27 -4.86 13.39 25.18
CA ALA A 27 -5.26 11.99 24.91
C ALA A 27 -5.52 11.77 23.42
N SER A 28 -6.20 12.68 22.75
CA SER A 28 -6.45 12.64 21.31
C SER A 28 -5.15 12.72 20.48
N ALA A 29 -4.19 13.54 20.88
CA ALA A 29 -2.90 13.66 20.20
C ALA A 29 -2.07 12.38 20.33
N SER A 30 -2.08 11.71 21.48
CA SER A 30 -1.37 10.43 21.65
C SER A 30 -1.99 9.29 20.84
N GLU A 31 -3.31 9.23 20.75
CA GLU A 31 -4.01 8.25 19.92
C GLU A 31 -3.73 8.47 18.44
N GLN A 32 -3.69 9.70 17.98
CA GLN A 32 -3.33 10.04 16.62
C GLN A 32 -1.88 9.64 16.29
N GLN A 33 -0.95 9.85 17.21
CA GLN A 33 0.44 9.43 17.02
C GLN A 33 0.57 7.92 16.88
N VAL A 34 -0.08 7.16 17.75
CA VAL A 34 -0.10 5.68 17.69
C VAL A 34 -0.69 5.20 16.37
N LEU A 35 -1.75 5.84 15.90
CA LEU A 35 -2.37 5.49 14.61
C LEU A 35 -1.44 5.77 13.42
N LEU A 36 -0.76 6.92 13.43
CA LEU A 36 0.22 7.29 12.39
C LEU A 36 1.42 6.35 12.37
N GLU A 37 1.88 5.91 13.53
CA GLU A 37 2.98 4.95 13.64
C GLU A 37 2.59 3.57 13.06
N ARG A 38 1.43 3.06 13.42
CA ARG A 38 0.86 1.83 12.83
C ARG A 38 0.67 1.93 11.31
N LEU A 39 0.27 3.09 10.80
CA LEU A 39 0.15 3.31 9.36
C LEU A 39 1.53 3.30 8.67
N ARG A 40 2.55 3.88 9.29
CA ARG A 40 3.93 3.84 8.77
C ARG A 40 4.50 2.41 8.77
N GLU A 41 4.29 1.66 9.85
CA GLU A 41 4.69 0.25 9.92
C GLU A 41 4.04 -0.59 8.82
N ARG A 42 2.73 -0.47 8.63
CA ARG A 42 2.01 -1.15 7.52
C ARG A 42 2.54 -0.75 6.14
N GLN A 43 2.82 0.53 5.93
CA GLN A 43 3.40 0.98 4.66
C GLN A 43 4.79 0.39 4.43
N GLN A 44 5.63 0.32 5.47
CA GLN A 44 6.96 -0.30 5.38
C GLN A 44 6.86 -1.80 5.11
N GLU A 45 5.94 -2.51 5.77
CA GLU A 45 5.69 -3.93 5.53
C GLU A 45 5.19 -4.17 4.11
N GLU A 46 4.31 -3.33 3.60
CA GLU A 46 3.81 -3.41 2.23
C GLU A 46 4.90 -3.13 1.21
N HIS A 47 5.76 -2.13 1.43
CA HIS A 47 6.92 -1.87 0.59
C HIS A 47 7.93 -3.03 0.60
N ALA A 48 8.16 -3.66 1.76
CA ALA A 48 9.03 -4.83 1.87
C ALA A 48 8.44 -6.09 1.22
N ARG A 49 7.13 -6.15 1.07
CA ARG A 49 6.40 -7.25 0.44
C ARG A 49 6.43 -7.14 -1.09
N TRP A 50 6.19 -5.94 -1.62
CA TRP A 50 6.10 -5.69 -3.05
C TRP A 50 7.43 -5.16 -3.59
N ARG A 51 8.07 -5.92 -4.50
CA ARG A 51 9.29 -5.47 -5.20
C ARG A 51 8.96 -5.01 -6.60
N ARG A 52 9.54 -3.88 -6.98
CA ARG A 52 9.27 -3.22 -8.27
C ARG A 52 10.34 -3.56 -9.30
N PHE A 53 9.87 -3.98 -10.49
CA PHE A 53 10.66 -4.26 -11.67
C PHE A 53 10.04 -3.53 -12.88
N GLY A 54 10.49 -2.32 -13.14
CA GLY A 54 9.93 -1.46 -14.19
C GLY A 54 8.47 -1.07 -13.92
N ASP A 55 7.56 -1.55 -14.77
CA ASP A 55 6.12 -1.32 -14.69
C ASP A 55 5.36 -2.38 -13.86
N VAL A 56 6.07 -3.32 -13.28
CA VAL A 56 5.52 -4.45 -12.52
C VAL A 56 6.00 -4.42 -11.09
N GLU A 57 5.08 -4.67 -10.16
CA GLU A 57 5.38 -5.00 -8.77
C GLU A 57 4.97 -6.44 -8.50
N VAL A 58 5.85 -7.22 -7.87
CA VAL A 58 5.64 -8.63 -7.55
C VAL A 58 5.59 -8.81 -6.04
N ASP A 59 4.63 -9.58 -5.56
CA ASP A 59 4.55 -9.98 -4.15
C ASP A 59 5.67 -10.98 -3.83
N TRP A 60 6.79 -10.44 -3.35
CA TRP A 60 8.01 -11.21 -3.14
C TRP A 60 7.91 -12.25 -2.03
N LYS A 61 6.98 -12.07 -1.10
CA LYS A 61 6.75 -13.01 0.01
C LYS A 61 5.79 -14.14 -0.34
N SER A 62 5.13 -14.07 -1.50
CA SER A 62 4.07 -15.01 -1.89
C SER A 62 4.49 -15.99 -3.00
N TRP A 63 5.78 -16.14 -3.26
CA TRP A 63 6.27 -17.15 -4.18
C TRP A 63 5.88 -18.55 -3.72
N LYS A 64 5.28 -19.33 -4.60
CA LYS A 64 4.95 -20.74 -4.35
C LYS A 64 5.31 -21.59 -5.56
N PRO A 65 5.76 -22.84 -5.35
CA PRO A 65 6.02 -23.75 -6.45
C PRO A 65 4.72 -24.06 -7.20
N PHE A 66 4.82 -24.32 -8.47
CA PHE A 66 3.71 -24.81 -9.27
C PHE A 66 3.67 -26.33 -9.19
N ASP A 67 2.57 -26.88 -8.67
CA ASP A 67 2.44 -28.28 -8.22
C ASP A 67 2.89 -29.33 -9.25
N THR A 68 2.77 -29.04 -10.54
CA THR A 68 3.14 -29.97 -11.62
C THR A 68 4.54 -29.75 -12.20
N HIS A 69 5.22 -28.68 -11.81
CA HIS A 69 6.51 -28.27 -12.39
C HIS A 69 7.49 -27.78 -11.32
N PRO A 70 8.42 -28.61 -10.87
CA PRO A 70 9.29 -28.32 -9.72
C PRO A 70 10.21 -27.11 -9.90
N TYR A 71 10.43 -26.66 -11.13
CA TYR A 71 11.26 -25.49 -11.44
C TYR A 71 10.48 -24.23 -11.74
N VAL A 72 9.15 -24.30 -11.66
CA VAL A 72 8.25 -23.17 -11.93
C VAL A 72 7.73 -22.62 -10.60
N TRP A 73 7.90 -21.32 -10.43
CA TRP A 73 7.42 -20.59 -9.27
C TRP A 73 6.42 -19.52 -9.70
N ILE A 74 5.41 -19.32 -8.88
CA ILE A 74 4.32 -18.37 -9.15
C ILE A 74 4.21 -17.38 -8.00
N ALA A 75 4.06 -16.11 -8.34
CA ALA A 75 3.73 -15.04 -7.40
C ALA A 75 2.65 -14.10 -7.95
N PRO A 76 1.85 -13.47 -7.10
CA PRO A 76 0.98 -12.38 -7.49
C PRO A 76 1.78 -11.20 -8.04
N TRP A 77 1.22 -10.49 -9.03
CA TRP A 77 1.79 -9.25 -9.52
C TRP A 77 0.72 -8.18 -9.72
N ARG A 78 1.16 -6.93 -9.66
CA ARG A 78 0.32 -5.76 -9.97
C ARG A 78 1.08 -4.79 -10.87
N ARG A 79 0.36 -3.92 -11.57
CA ARG A 79 1.02 -2.82 -12.29
C ARG A 79 1.57 -1.83 -11.29
N ALA A 80 2.83 -1.44 -11.45
CA ALA A 80 3.42 -0.38 -10.65
C ALA A 80 2.66 0.92 -10.90
N VAL A 81 2.04 1.47 -9.86
CA VAL A 81 1.38 2.76 -9.96
C VAL A 81 2.47 3.82 -9.97
N THR A 82 2.72 4.42 -11.12
CA THR A 82 3.40 5.71 -11.17
C THR A 82 2.47 6.69 -10.49
N ARG A 83 2.83 7.19 -9.30
CA ARG A 83 2.02 8.21 -8.63
C ARG A 83 1.80 9.34 -9.63
N PRO A 84 0.55 9.67 -9.96
CA PRO A 84 0.28 10.92 -10.64
C PRO A 84 0.69 12.03 -9.67
N THR A 85 1.52 12.95 -10.14
CA THR A 85 1.90 14.17 -9.45
C THR A 85 0.74 15.17 -9.41
N SER A 86 -0.49 14.72 -9.29
CA SER A 86 -1.68 15.58 -9.17
C SER A 86 -2.18 15.55 -7.74
N ILE A 87 -1.91 16.62 -7.06
CA ILE A 87 -2.56 17.10 -5.85
C ILE A 87 -4.08 17.08 -6.10
N GLY A 88 -4.82 16.21 -5.42
CA GLY A 88 -6.26 16.32 -5.35
C GLY A 88 -7.10 15.04 -5.52
N GLY A 89 -6.53 13.88 -5.77
CA GLY A 89 -7.28 12.63 -5.84
C GLY A 89 -6.81 11.63 -4.79
N ILE A 90 -7.62 11.40 -3.76
CA ILE A 90 -7.42 10.26 -2.84
C ILE A 90 -7.73 9.00 -3.64
N SER A 91 -6.71 8.42 -4.26
CA SER A 91 -6.81 7.09 -4.82
C SER A 91 -6.67 6.09 -3.68
N TRP A 92 -7.78 5.53 -3.24
CA TRP A 92 -7.76 4.41 -2.32
C TRP A 92 -7.05 3.23 -3.02
N PRO A 93 -6.08 2.58 -2.38
CA PRO A 93 -5.56 1.33 -2.90
C PRO A 93 -6.72 0.34 -2.98
N SER A 94 -6.89 -0.27 -4.15
CA SER A 94 -7.82 -1.39 -4.28
C SER A 94 -7.49 -2.42 -3.20
N PRO A 95 -8.50 -2.94 -2.46
CA PRO A 95 -8.25 -3.98 -1.49
C PRO A 95 -7.47 -5.11 -2.16
N PRO A 96 -6.50 -5.73 -1.47
CA PRO A 96 -5.82 -6.89 -2.00
C PRO A 96 -6.89 -7.94 -2.28
N ASP A 97 -6.94 -8.41 -3.55
CA ASP A 97 -7.79 -9.53 -3.93
C ASP A 97 -7.47 -10.66 -2.96
N SER A 98 -8.41 -10.95 -2.06
CA SER A 98 -8.31 -12.04 -1.11
C SER A 98 -8.58 -13.34 -1.85
N ASP A 99 -7.54 -13.83 -2.54
CA ASP A 99 -7.59 -15.13 -3.19
C ASP A 99 -7.82 -16.24 -2.16
N PRO A 100 -8.78 -17.13 -2.39
CA PRO A 100 -8.95 -18.30 -1.55
C PRO A 100 -7.64 -19.10 -1.53
N LYS A 101 -7.26 -19.55 -0.34
CA LYS A 101 -6.03 -20.28 -0.06
C LYS A 101 -5.85 -21.43 -1.06
N GLY A 102 -4.87 -21.31 -1.99
CA GLY A 102 -4.53 -22.37 -2.94
C GLY A 102 -4.88 -22.09 -4.41
N SER A 103 -5.66 -21.07 -4.73
CA SER A 103 -5.94 -20.70 -6.11
C SER A 103 -4.76 -19.93 -6.74
N ILE A 104 -4.64 -20.02 -8.08
CA ILE A 104 -3.72 -19.15 -8.83
C ILE A 104 -4.33 -17.76 -8.84
N PRO A 105 -3.58 -16.72 -8.40
CA PRO A 105 -4.07 -15.34 -8.41
C PRO A 105 -4.57 -14.94 -9.80
N ASP A 106 -5.57 -14.07 -9.84
CA ASP A 106 -6.10 -13.54 -11.10
C ASP A 106 -5.01 -12.86 -11.95
N ARG A 107 -4.04 -12.23 -11.28
CA ARG A 107 -2.81 -11.73 -11.89
C ARG A 107 -1.63 -12.46 -11.28
N ALA A 108 -1.06 -13.38 -12.04
CA ALA A 108 0.06 -14.18 -11.62
C ALA A 108 1.25 -14.00 -12.57
N LEU A 109 2.43 -13.99 -12.00
CA LEU A 109 3.69 -14.07 -12.69
C LEU A 109 4.27 -15.45 -12.42
N ALA A 110 4.75 -16.11 -13.46
CA ALA A 110 5.46 -17.37 -13.33
C ALA A 110 6.90 -17.22 -13.84
N VAL A 111 7.85 -17.80 -13.12
CA VAL A 111 9.24 -17.94 -13.55
C VAL A 111 9.60 -19.42 -13.63
N ASN A 112 10.29 -19.81 -14.69
CA ASN A 112 10.87 -21.14 -14.83
C ASN A 112 12.39 -21.02 -14.71
N CYS A 113 12.92 -21.44 -13.57
CA CYS A 113 14.33 -21.29 -13.27
C CYS A 113 15.22 -22.30 -14.01
N LYS A 114 14.65 -23.39 -14.55
CA LYS A 114 15.39 -24.33 -15.37
C LYS A 114 15.64 -23.77 -16.79
N ASP A 115 14.60 -23.23 -17.39
CA ASP A 115 14.64 -22.77 -18.78
C ASP A 115 14.89 -21.26 -18.89
N MET A 116 15.02 -20.56 -17.74
CA MET A 116 15.22 -19.11 -17.64
C MET A 116 14.17 -18.32 -18.41
N THR A 117 12.89 -18.67 -18.21
CA THR A 117 11.75 -18.05 -18.88
C THR A 117 10.76 -17.48 -17.90
N ILE A 118 10.01 -16.50 -18.36
CA ILE A 118 8.97 -15.80 -17.59
C ILE A 118 7.65 -15.85 -18.35
N ASN A 119 6.55 -15.94 -17.61
CA ASN A 119 5.20 -15.89 -18.14
C ASN A 119 4.31 -15.02 -17.25
N ARG A 120 3.31 -14.37 -17.83
CA ARG A 120 2.37 -13.51 -17.11
C ARG A 120 0.93 -13.91 -17.41
N LYS A 121 0.15 -14.08 -16.34
CA LYS A 121 -1.31 -14.15 -16.38
C LYS A 121 -1.88 -12.78 -16.03
N ARG A 122 -2.76 -12.25 -16.86
CA ARG A 122 -3.51 -11.01 -16.58
C ARG A 122 -4.88 -11.36 -16.03
N ALA A 123 -5.49 -10.44 -15.28
CA ALA A 123 -6.84 -10.62 -14.77
C ALA A 123 -7.83 -10.98 -15.89
N GLY A 124 -8.64 -12.00 -15.65
CA GLY A 124 -9.65 -12.48 -16.61
C GLY A 124 -9.08 -13.13 -17.87
N SER A 125 -7.78 -13.44 -17.92
CA SER A 125 -7.15 -14.07 -19.09
C SER A 125 -6.42 -15.37 -18.73
N ASN A 126 -6.09 -16.15 -19.75
CA ASN A 126 -5.20 -17.29 -19.62
C ASN A 126 -3.74 -16.85 -19.47
N TRP A 127 -2.85 -17.80 -19.17
CA TRP A 127 -1.41 -17.59 -19.24
C TRP A 127 -0.99 -17.16 -20.65
N GLY A 128 -0.04 -16.22 -20.70
CA GLY A 128 0.60 -15.85 -21.95
C GLY A 128 1.62 -16.90 -22.43
N ASP A 129 2.52 -16.48 -23.31
CA ASP A 129 3.63 -17.33 -23.78
C ASP A 129 4.83 -17.22 -22.83
N TRP A 130 5.54 -18.34 -22.67
CA TRP A 130 6.83 -18.34 -22.01
C TRP A 130 7.86 -17.61 -22.87
N ARG A 131 8.59 -16.69 -22.29
CA ARG A 131 9.57 -15.85 -22.98
C ARG A 131 10.86 -15.76 -22.19
N VAL A 132 11.97 -15.81 -22.90
CA VAL A 132 13.27 -15.42 -22.37
C VAL A 132 13.30 -13.89 -22.33
N PRO A 133 13.52 -13.25 -21.18
CA PRO A 133 13.65 -11.79 -21.12
C PRO A 133 14.85 -11.31 -21.92
N SER A 134 14.75 -10.13 -22.51
CA SER A 134 15.90 -9.48 -23.16
C SER A 134 16.90 -9.00 -22.10
N VAL A 135 18.18 -9.06 -22.43
CA VAL A 135 19.28 -8.63 -21.57
C VAL A 135 19.14 -7.14 -21.20
N GLY A 136 19.42 -6.80 -19.95
CA GLY A 136 19.33 -5.44 -19.42
C GLY A 136 17.91 -4.95 -19.13
N THR A 137 16.90 -5.81 -19.25
CA THR A 137 15.51 -5.43 -18.95
C THR A 137 15.12 -5.70 -17.51
N PRO A 138 14.13 -4.95 -16.96
CA PRO A 138 13.58 -5.24 -15.63
C PRO A 138 13.03 -6.68 -15.49
N ALA A 139 12.58 -7.28 -16.59
CA ALA A 139 12.09 -8.65 -16.58
C ALA A 139 13.21 -9.67 -16.39
N GLU A 140 14.39 -9.41 -16.96
CA GLU A 140 15.58 -10.23 -16.72
C GLU A 140 16.03 -10.12 -15.25
N THR A 141 16.16 -8.90 -14.74
CA THR A 141 16.51 -8.66 -13.32
C THR A 141 15.55 -9.42 -12.40
N LEU A 142 14.26 -9.32 -12.65
CA LEU A 142 13.24 -10.04 -11.87
C LEU A 142 13.47 -11.56 -11.91
N LEU A 143 13.68 -12.12 -13.10
CA LEU A 143 13.90 -13.56 -13.28
C LEU A 143 15.14 -14.04 -12.52
N LEU A 144 16.27 -13.33 -12.68
CA LEU A 144 17.53 -13.65 -12.01
C LEU A 144 17.41 -13.58 -10.48
N GLU A 145 16.83 -12.50 -9.95
CA GLU A 145 16.63 -12.37 -8.52
C GLU A 145 15.68 -13.43 -7.95
N ALA A 146 14.56 -13.71 -8.65
CA ALA A 146 13.64 -14.74 -8.23
C ALA A 146 14.31 -16.10 -8.19
N CYS A 147 14.96 -16.51 -9.27
CA CYS A 147 15.60 -17.83 -9.34
C CYS A 147 16.75 -17.98 -8.35
N THR A 148 17.51 -16.91 -8.08
CA THR A 148 18.58 -16.96 -7.05
C THR A 148 17.98 -17.12 -5.66
N SER A 149 16.90 -16.41 -5.33
CA SER A 149 16.29 -16.47 -4.00
C SER A 149 15.46 -17.74 -3.75
N LEU A 150 14.94 -18.38 -4.80
CA LEU A 150 14.07 -19.55 -4.70
C LEU A 150 14.85 -20.87 -4.80
N SER A 151 16.11 -20.83 -5.23
CA SER A 151 17.00 -22.00 -5.32
C SER A 151 17.86 -22.21 -4.07
N SER A 152 17.72 -21.32 -3.08
CA SER A 152 18.42 -21.39 -1.78
C SER A 152 17.58 -22.13 -0.76
#